data_ec6ae811aab7ffd1f37b2fe081a7041a
#
_entry.id   ec6ae811aab7ffd1f37b2fe081a7041a
#
_cell.length_a   1.000
_cell.length_b   1.000
_cell.length_c   1.000
_cell.angle_alpha   90.00
_cell.angle_beta   90.00
_cell.angle_gamma   90.00
#
_symmetry.space_group_name_H-M   'P 1'
#
loop_
_entity.id
_entity.type
_entity.pdbx_description
1 polymer ?
#
loop_
_entity_poly.entity_id
_entity_poly.type
_entity_poly.pdbx_seq_one_letter_code
_entity_poly.pdbx_strand_id
1 'polypeptide(L)'
;MARTEALLRMCMVTQELDKTHFTGWSEDELKAIEAKDAAAIGQILAERLYKAGIPVAEYHCIIHDKDARPVWSDTIQNYIIEPKLTHFHCVMRFHLCGQFKGALLSALSVALGIEPQYVEKAQRGANAWDNMVAYITHIKYDDKAQYSPDAVASGGCSVDGKPLWRPYKEIWAERLADWMKGKAKVTAKRARNDIDDLEEKILTGQVTINQILLTDSLYAVYARNKRRCDDAFSTYTARKIARTVQAMESGEFRLTVYYITGKSHAGKSWFTDRLVERLKKEGL
;
A
#
# COMPACT_ATOMS: atom_id res chain seq x y z
N MET A 1 -32.67 -4.41 -3.70
CA MET A 1 -32.57 -5.11 -2.41
C MET A 1 -31.40 -4.50 -1.64
N ALA A 2 -31.64 -3.98 -0.44
CA ALA A 2 -30.56 -3.48 0.42
C ALA A 2 -29.63 -4.65 0.78
N ARG A 3 -28.32 -4.49 0.58
CA ARG A 3 -27.32 -5.52 0.88
C ARG A 3 -27.26 -5.66 2.41
N THR A 4 -27.64 -6.81 2.94
CA THR A 4 -27.55 -7.08 4.39
C THR A 4 -26.10 -6.93 4.84
N GLU A 5 -25.85 -6.07 5.81
CA GLU A 5 -24.52 -5.86 6.36
C GLU A 5 -24.04 -7.14 7.07
N ALA A 6 -22.82 -7.57 6.78
CA ALA A 6 -22.27 -8.80 7.36
C ALA A 6 -21.80 -8.57 8.80
N LEU A 7 -22.06 -9.53 9.68
CA LEU A 7 -21.53 -9.53 11.06
C LEU A 7 -20.01 -9.74 11.04
N LEU A 8 -19.30 -8.83 11.69
CA LEU A 8 -17.86 -8.90 11.89
C LEU A 8 -17.57 -9.66 13.21
N ARG A 9 -16.60 -10.56 13.19
CA ARG A 9 -16.09 -11.28 14.35
C ARG A 9 -14.76 -10.72 14.84
N MET A 10 -14.14 -9.87 14.02
CA MET A 10 -12.91 -9.17 14.29
C MET A 10 -12.82 -7.94 13.39
N CYS A 11 -12.08 -6.93 13.81
CA CYS A 11 -11.82 -5.73 13.03
C CYS A 11 -10.45 -5.13 13.40
N MET A 12 -9.97 -4.21 12.59
CA MET A 12 -8.88 -3.30 12.92
C MET A 12 -9.43 -1.88 12.92
N VAL A 13 -9.12 -1.11 13.95
CA VAL A 13 -9.41 0.32 14.00
C VAL A 13 -8.13 1.06 13.75
N THR A 14 -8.16 1.98 12.79
CA THR A 14 -7.03 2.85 12.44
C THR A 14 -7.52 4.28 12.51
N GLN A 15 -6.96 5.11 13.40
CA GLN A 15 -7.39 6.50 13.54
C GLN A 15 -6.21 7.40 13.90
N GLU A 16 -6.15 8.58 13.29
CA GLU A 16 -5.22 9.64 13.65
C GLU A 16 -5.50 10.15 15.06
N LEU A 17 -4.44 10.57 15.76
CA LEU A 17 -4.51 11.02 17.16
C LEU A 17 -4.90 12.50 17.26
N ASP A 18 -5.96 12.88 16.56
CA ASP A 18 -6.60 14.19 16.69
C ASP A 18 -7.95 14.02 17.41
N LYS A 19 -8.15 14.77 18.49
CA LYS A 19 -9.35 14.70 19.33
C LYS A 19 -10.65 14.86 18.56
N THR A 20 -10.65 15.64 17.47
CA THR A 20 -11.82 15.90 16.64
C THR A 20 -12.38 14.65 15.95
N HIS A 21 -11.59 13.59 15.86
CA HIS A 21 -12.00 12.32 15.25
C HIS A 21 -12.74 11.36 16.20
N PHE A 22 -12.94 11.75 17.47
CA PHE A 22 -13.49 10.86 18.51
C PHE A 22 -14.82 11.39 19.04
N THR A 23 -15.91 11.03 18.35
CA THR A 23 -17.25 11.50 18.71
C THR A 23 -17.76 10.87 20.01
N GLY A 24 -18.18 11.71 20.95
CA GLY A 24 -18.75 11.25 22.23
C GLY A 24 -17.74 10.65 23.20
N TRP A 25 -16.44 10.92 23.00
CA TRP A 25 -15.41 10.62 24.00
C TRP A 25 -15.41 11.70 25.09
N SER A 26 -15.24 11.28 26.34
CA SER A 26 -15.10 12.20 27.48
C SER A 26 -13.71 12.86 27.47
N GLU A 27 -13.57 13.97 28.21
CA GLU A 27 -12.27 14.63 28.38
C GLU A 27 -11.20 13.68 28.96
N ASP A 28 -11.60 12.76 29.87
CA ASP A 28 -10.66 11.80 30.43
C ASP A 28 -10.24 10.74 29.42
N GLU A 29 -11.15 10.26 28.54
CA GLU A 29 -10.81 9.37 27.46
C GLU A 29 -9.89 10.05 26.43
N LEU A 30 -10.12 11.33 26.12
CA LEU A 30 -9.30 12.11 25.18
C LEU A 30 -7.87 12.36 25.69
N LYS A 31 -7.62 12.33 26.99
CA LYS A 31 -6.25 12.38 27.56
C LYS A 31 -5.37 11.23 27.07
N ALA A 32 -5.93 10.05 26.82
CA ALA A 32 -5.18 8.92 26.27
C ALA A 32 -4.70 9.19 24.83
N ILE A 33 -5.50 9.92 24.03
CA ILE A 33 -5.15 10.35 22.68
C ILE A 33 -4.00 11.37 22.74
N GLU A 34 -4.10 12.38 23.63
CA GLU A 34 -3.04 13.39 23.80
C GLU A 34 -1.74 12.77 24.30
N ALA A 35 -1.83 11.84 25.24
CA ALA A 35 -0.67 11.13 25.78
C ALA A 35 -0.06 10.12 24.80
N LYS A 36 -0.75 9.82 23.69
CA LYS A 36 -0.39 8.74 22.75
C LYS A 36 -0.20 7.40 23.48
N ASP A 37 -1.08 7.11 24.42
CA ASP A 37 -1.00 5.91 25.25
C ASP A 37 -1.77 4.75 24.60
N ALA A 38 -1.05 3.84 23.94
CA ALA A 38 -1.64 2.69 23.27
C ALA A 38 -2.41 1.76 24.25
N ALA A 39 -1.97 1.64 25.50
CA ALA A 39 -2.62 0.78 26.49
C ALA A 39 -3.97 1.38 26.93
N ALA A 40 -3.96 2.66 27.26
CA ALA A 40 -5.19 3.38 27.63
C ALA A 40 -6.18 3.42 26.46
N ILE A 41 -5.72 3.72 25.23
CA ILE A 41 -6.57 3.73 24.04
C ILE A 41 -7.21 2.36 23.81
N GLY A 42 -6.42 1.28 23.81
CA GLY A 42 -6.93 -0.08 23.62
C GLY A 42 -7.96 -0.48 24.68
N GLN A 43 -7.73 -0.11 25.95
CA GLN A 43 -8.66 -0.34 27.04
C GLN A 43 -9.96 0.45 26.85
N ILE A 44 -9.90 1.75 26.53
CA ILE A 44 -11.08 2.59 26.29
C ILE A 44 -11.93 2.01 25.15
N LEU A 45 -11.31 1.63 24.04
CA LEU A 45 -12.03 1.02 22.92
C LEU A 45 -12.76 -0.26 23.33
N ALA A 46 -12.09 -1.14 24.09
CA ALA A 46 -12.69 -2.38 24.57
C ALA A 46 -13.83 -2.13 25.55
N GLU A 47 -13.70 -1.16 26.46
CA GLU A 47 -14.75 -0.78 27.44
C GLU A 47 -15.98 -0.17 26.74
N ARG A 48 -15.79 0.70 25.74
CA ARG A 48 -16.88 1.28 24.96
C ARG A 48 -17.66 0.21 24.21
N LEU A 49 -16.97 -0.75 23.60
CA LEU A 49 -17.61 -1.90 22.96
C LEU A 49 -18.35 -2.79 23.95
N TYR A 50 -17.75 -3.04 25.12
CA TYR A 50 -18.40 -3.83 26.17
C TYR A 50 -19.70 -3.17 26.66
N LYS A 51 -19.71 -1.85 26.90
CA LYS A 51 -20.92 -1.07 27.24
C LYS A 51 -22.00 -1.16 26.15
N ALA A 52 -21.61 -1.35 24.90
CA ALA A 52 -22.53 -1.55 23.78
C ALA A 52 -22.94 -3.02 23.56
N GLY A 53 -22.59 -3.93 24.49
CA GLY A 53 -22.91 -5.36 24.38
C GLY A 53 -22.02 -6.14 23.39
N ILE A 54 -20.86 -5.60 23.05
CA ILE A 54 -19.91 -6.21 22.11
C ILE A 54 -18.65 -6.62 22.91
N PRO A 55 -18.56 -7.84 23.44
CA PRO A 55 -17.44 -8.26 24.27
C PRO A 55 -16.18 -8.49 23.42
N VAL A 56 -15.07 -7.85 23.79
CA VAL A 56 -13.76 -8.01 23.15
C VAL A 56 -12.99 -9.14 23.82
N ALA A 57 -12.77 -10.24 23.11
CA ALA A 57 -11.98 -11.36 23.62
C ALA A 57 -10.50 -10.98 23.75
N GLU A 58 -9.98 -10.29 22.75
CA GLU A 58 -8.56 -9.94 22.64
C GLU A 58 -8.40 -8.68 21.80
N TYR A 59 -7.52 -7.79 22.23
CA TYR A 59 -7.06 -6.67 21.39
C TYR A 59 -5.56 -6.48 21.52
N HIS A 60 -4.98 -5.90 20.45
CA HIS A 60 -3.61 -5.43 20.41
C HIS A 60 -3.60 -4.03 19.80
N CYS A 61 -3.07 -3.06 20.52
CA CYS A 61 -3.05 -1.64 20.14
C CYS A 61 -1.62 -1.11 20.10
N ILE A 62 -1.31 -0.30 19.11
CA ILE A 62 0.00 0.32 18.92
C ILE A 62 -0.13 1.72 18.33
N ILE A 63 0.82 2.59 18.62
CA ILE A 63 0.95 3.91 17.98
C ILE A 63 1.96 3.82 16.83
N HIS A 64 1.55 4.29 15.66
CA HIS A 64 2.42 4.44 14.49
C HIS A 64 2.80 5.92 14.33
N ASP A 65 4.05 6.23 14.61
CA ASP A 65 4.64 7.57 14.57
C ASP A 65 5.78 7.71 13.54
N LYS A 66 6.13 6.61 12.86
CA LYS A 66 7.24 6.53 11.89
C LYS A 66 6.79 6.21 10.47
N ASP A 67 5.49 6.09 10.26
CA ASP A 67 4.95 5.76 8.95
C ASP A 67 5.12 6.93 7.97
N ALA A 68 5.38 6.60 6.72
CA ALA A 68 5.50 7.56 5.64
C ALA A 68 4.67 7.11 4.43
N ARG A 69 4.39 8.05 3.54
CA ARG A 69 3.67 7.79 2.28
C ARG A 69 4.31 8.53 1.13
N PRO A 70 4.27 7.99 -0.09
CA PRO A 70 4.62 8.74 -1.27
C PRO A 70 3.51 9.76 -1.57
N VAL A 71 3.89 11.02 -1.79
CA VAL A 71 3.01 12.10 -2.20
C VAL A 71 3.58 12.73 -3.47
N TRP A 72 2.72 12.97 -4.46
CA TRP A 72 3.14 13.64 -5.68
C TRP A 72 3.45 15.12 -5.40
N SER A 73 4.63 15.56 -5.81
CA SER A 73 5.03 16.98 -5.73
C SER A 73 5.01 17.62 -7.10
N ASP A 74 4.12 18.58 -7.30
CA ASP A 74 4.03 19.33 -8.56
C ASP A 74 5.27 20.19 -8.81
N THR A 75 5.97 20.59 -7.76
CA THR A 75 7.18 21.42 -7.85
C THR A 75 8.34 20.67 -8.49
N ILE A 76 8.56 19.42 -8.09
CA ILE A 76 9.66 18.60 -8.62
C ILE A 76 9.22 17.57 -9.63
N GLN A 77 7.90 17.51 -9.96
CA GLN A 77 7.29 16.55 -10.89
C GLN A 77 7.68 15.09 -10.57
N ASN A 78 7.69 14.74 -9.28
CA ASN A 78 8.06 13.41 -8.81
C ASN A 78 7.40 13.12 -7.45
N TYR A 79 7.44 11.86 -7.02
CA TYR A 79 6.99 11.47 -5.69
C TYR A 79 8.05 11.82 -4.64
N ILE A 80 7.60 12.48 -3.57
CA ILE A 80 8.36 12.69 -2.33
C ILE A 80 7.82 11.80 -1.24
N ILE A 81 8.63 11.48 -0.26
CA ILE A 81 8.21 10.71 0.91
C ILE A 81 7.87 11.68 2.03
N GLU A 82 6.60 11.71 2.42
CA GLU A 82 6.12 12.52 3.53
C GLU A 82 5.75 11.65 4.73
N PRO A 83 6.04 12.11 5.96
CA PRO A 83 5.57 11.42 7.16
C PRO A 83 4.04 11.45 7.19
N LYS A 84 3.44 10.34 7.62
CA LYS A 84 2.02 10.30 7.97
C LYS A 84 1.79 10.93 9.32
N LEU A 85 0.57 11.44 9.54
CA LEU A 85 0.15 11.84 10.87
C LEU A 85 0.20 10.64 11.82
N THR A 86 0.59 10.92 13.07
CA THR A 86 0.62 9.87 14.11
C THR A 86 -0.79 9.29 14.28
N HIS A 87 -0.90 7.98 14.22
CA HIS A 87 -2.16 7.27 14.30
C HIS A 87 -1.99 5.98 15.11
N PHE A 88 -3.08 5.43 15.60
CA PHE A 88 -3.03 4.10 16.21
C PHE A 88 -3.62 3.04 15.28
N HIS A 89 -3.15 1.81 15.47
CA HIS A 89 -3.82 0.60 15.00
C HIS A 89 -4.22 -0.23 16.20
N CYS A 90 -5.49 -0.61 16.26
CA CYS A 90 -6.00 -1.53 17.27
C CYS A 90 -6.73 -2.67 16.58
N VAL A 91 -6.16 -3.86 16.61
CA VAL A 91 -6.82 -5.08 16.14
C VAL A 91 -7.62 -5.69 17.28
N MET A 92 -8.86 -6.08 17.00
CA MET A 92 -9.77 -6.62 17.99
C MET A 92 -10.46 -7.88 17.50
N ARG A 93 -10.55 -8.89 18.35
CA ARG A 93 -11.33 -10.10 18.14
C ARG A 93 -12.42 -10.18 19.21
N PHE A 94 -13.66 -10.45 18.79
CA PHE A 94 -14.81 -10.47 19.69
C PHE A 94 -15.01 -11.83 20.32
N HIS A 95 -15.49 -11.85 21.56
CA HIS A 95 -15.89 -13.07 22.27
C HIS A 95 -17.29 -13.48 21.82
N LEU A 96 -17.38 -14.56 21.05
CA LEU A 96 -18.64 -15.09 20.54
C LEU A 96 -19.29 -15.96 21.64
N CYS A 97 -20.16 -15.39 22.43
CA CYS A 97 -20.83 -16.07 23.53
C CYS A 97 -22.35 -15.87 23.49
N GLY A 98 -23.09 -16.84 23.99
CA GLY A 98 -24.56 -16.78 24.05
C GLY A 98 -25.19 -16.48 22.66
N GLN A 99 -25.99 -15.42 22.59
CA GLN A 99 -26.64 -14.94 21.35
C GLN A 99 -25.73 -14.06 20.48
N PHE A 100 -24.59 -13.59 21.00
CA PHE A 100 -23.69 -12.72 20.26
C PHE A 100 -22.90 -13.51 19.20
N LYS A 101 -23.13 -13.20 17.91
CA LYS A 101 -22.48 -13.87 16.76
C LYS A 101 -21.51 -12.97 16.00
N GLY A 102 -21.36 -11.72 16.43
CA GLY A 102 -20.54 -10.68 15.83
C GLY A 102 -21.26 -9.34 15.83
N ALA A 103 -20.59 -8.29 15.39
CA ALA A 103 -21.13 -6.94 15.38
C ALA A 103 -21.25 -6.38 13.93
N LEU A 104 -22.23 -5.53 13.71
CA LEU A 104 -22.32 -4.75 12.46
C LEU A 104 -21.27 -3.65 12.48
N LEU A 105 -20.75 -3.27 11.31
CA LEU A 105 -19.79 -2.16 11.19
C LEU A 105 -20.38 -0.86 11.73
N SER A 106 -21.63 -0.58 11.40
CA SER A 106 -22.39 0.57 11.90
C SER A 106 -22.48 0.61 13.42
N ALA A 107 -22.73 -0.53 14.07
CA ALA A 107 -22.77 -0.63 15.53
C ALA A 107 -21.38 -0.41 16.15
N LEU A 108 -20.32 -0.94 15.52
CA LEU A 108 -18.93 -0.71 15.95
C LEU A 108 -18.57 0.77 15.86
N SER A 109 -18.85 1.42 14.76
CA SER A 109 -18.58 2.84 14.54
C SER A 109 -19.26 3.72 15.60
N VAL A 110 -20.53 3.50 15.85
CA VAL A 110 -21.30 4.24 16.87
C VAL A 110 -20.73 3.99 18.26
N ALA A 111 -20.49 2.74 18.64
CA ALA A 111 -19.97 2.40 19.97
C ALA A 111 -18.57 2.98 20.22
N LEU A 112 -17.72 2.94 19.22
CA LEU A 112 -16.35 3.48 19.28
C LEU A 112 -16.30 5.01 19.20
N GLY A 113 -17.30 5.66 18.62
CA GLY A 113 -17.27 7.08 18.32
C GLY A 113 -16.25 7.42 17.22
N ILE A 114 -16.04 6.49 16.29
CA ILE A 114 -15.08 6.57 15.19
C ILE A 114 -15.83 6.32 13.89
N GLU A 115 -15.53 7.06 12.84
CA GLU A 115 -16.21 6.93 11.55
C GLU A 115 -16.00 5.54 10.90
N PRO A 116 -17.01 5.00 10.17
CA PRO A 116 -16.99 3.62 9.67
C PRO A 116 -15.81 3.28 8.77
N GLN A 117 -15.26 4.26 8.01
CA GLN A 117 -14.13 4.05 7.12
C GLN A 117 -12.84 3.72 7.85
N TYR A 118 -12.73 4.07 9.14
CA TYR A 118 -11.57 3.78 9.99
C TYR A 118 -11.71 2.47 10.77
N VAL A 119 -12.82 1.75 10.58
CA VAL A 119 -13.04 0.41 11.12
C VAL A 119 -12.91 -0.61 9.98
N GLU A 120 -11.71 -1.14 9.83
CA GLU A 120 -11.38 -2.06 8.75
C GLU A 120 -11.91 -3.47 9.02
N LYS A 121 -12.55 -4.05 8.01
CA LYS A 121 -13.00 -5.46 8.05
C LYS A 121 -11.79 -6.37 7.84
N ALA A 122 -11.70 -7.43 8.64
CA ALA A 122 -10.72 -8.47 8.40
C ALA A 122 -10.88 -9.07 6.99
N GLN A 123 -9.77 -9.32 6.31
CA GLN A 123 -9.79 -10.06 5.05
C GLN A 123 -10.36 -11.46 5.29
N ARG A 124 -11.05 -12.02 4.29
CA ARG A 124 -11.57 -13.39 4.39
C ARG A 124 -10.44 -14.41 4.38
N GLY A 125 -10.54 -15.45 5.20
CA GLY A 125 -9.60 -16.57 5.21
C GLY A 125 -9.22 -17.04 6.61
N ALA A 126 -8.72 -18.24 6.71
CA ALA A 126 -8.34 -18.88 7.98
C ALA A 126 -7.25 -18.10 8.76
N ASN A 127 -6.37 -17.39 8.05
CA ASN A 127 -5.27 -16.62 8.63
C ASN A 127 -5.59 -15.12 8.80
N ALA A 128 -6.87 -14.72 8.71
CA ALA A 128 -7.25 -13.30 8.76
C ALA A 128 -6.77 -12.62 10.06
N TRP A 129 -7.00 -13.24 11.21
CA TRP A 129 -6.55 -12.73 12.51
C TRP A 129 -5.02 -12.64 12.58
N ASP A 130 -4.32 -13.71 12.25
CA ASP A 130 -2.86 -13.76 12.26
C ASP A 130 -2.23 -12.69 11.35
N ASN A 131 -2.84 -12.44 10.20
CA ASN A 131 -2.37 -11.38 9.29
C ASN A 131 -2.57 -9.98 9.87
N MET A 132 -3.70 -9.72 10.54
CA MET A 132 -3.97 -8.45 11.21
C MET A 132 -2.99 -8.22 12.38
N VAL A 133 -2.76 -9.25 13.21
CA VAL A 133 -1.82 -9.21 14.32
C VAL A 133 -0.38 -8.96 13.81
N ALA A 134 0.04 -9.64 12.74
CA ALA A 134 1.35 -9.40 12.12
C ALA A 134 1.49 -8.02 11.49
N TYR A 135 0.37 -7.41 11.05
CA TYR A 135 0.38 -6.12 10.37
C TYR A 135 0.73 -4.96 11.31
N ILE A 136 0.30 -5.00 12.57
CA ILE A 136 0.48 -3.87 13.50
C ILE A 136 1.94 -3.54 13.81
N THR A 137 2.88 -4.47 13.67
CA THR A 137 4.32 -4.20 13.75
C THR A 137 5.00 -4.13 12.38
N HIS A 138 4.24 -4.26 11.29
CA HIS A 138 4.70 -4.30 9.90
C HIS A 138 5.73 -5.40 9.60
N ILE A 139 5.80 -6.46 10.42
CA ILE A 139 6.83 -7.49 10.33
C ILE A 139 6.93 -8.18 8.97
N LYS A 140 5.83 -8.19 8.20
CA LYS A 140 5.80 -8.76 6.83
C LYS A 140 6.11 -7.76 5.71
N TYR A 141 6.40 -6.47 6.03
CA TYR A 141 6.48 -5.37 5.07
C TYR A 141 7.80 -4.62 5.20
N ASP A 142 8.74 -4.86 4.28
CA ASP A 142 10.07 -4.21 4.27
C ASP A 142 10.03 -2.73 3.91
N ASP A 143 9.00 -2.31 3.19
CA ASP A 143 8.77 -0.94 2.73
C ASP A 143 8.11 -0.04 3.78
N LYS A 144 7.81 -0.58 4.96
CA LYS A 144 7.19 0.15 6.07
C LYS A 144 8.12 0.25 7.27
N ALA A 145 7.92 1.29 8.07
CA ALA A 145 8.57 1.41 9.36
C ALA A 145 8.29 0.18 10.23
N GLN A 146 9.33 -0.41 10.82
CA GLN A 146 9.20 -1.57 11.70
C GLN A 146 9.01 -1.10 13.13
N TYR A 147 8.06 -1.72 13.85
CA TYR A 147 7.77 -1.40 15.24
C TYR A 147 8.16 -2.55 16.16
N SER A 148 8.62 -2.20 17.37
CA SER A 148 8.96 -3.19 18.40
C SER A 148 7.69 -3.90 18.89
N PRO A 149 7.73 -5.23 19.14
CA PRO A 149 6.64 -5.92 19.82
C PRO A 149 6.39 -5.42 21.25
N ASP A 150 7.39 -4.79 21.88
CA ASP A 150 7.26 -4.18 23.21
C ASP A 150 6.40 -2.90 23.22
N ALA A 151 6.20 -2.27 22.06
CA ALA A 151 5.34 -1.09 21.91
C ALA A 151 3.85 -1.45 21.78
N VAL A 152 3.50 -2.73 21.68
CA VAL A 152 2.14 -3.20 21.51
C VAL A 152 1.49 -3.47 22.87
N ALA A 153 0.44 -2.73 23.18
CA ALA A 153 -0.42 -2.99 24.33
C ALA A 153 -1.42 -4.10 23.98
N SER A 154 -1.70 -4.97 24.95
CA SER A 154 -2.62 -6.10 24.78
C SER A 154 -3.62 -6.17 25.92
N GLY A 155 -4.82 -6.64 25.63
CA GLY A 155 -5.86 -6.83 26.64
C GLY A 155 -7.07 -7.56 26.04
N GLY A 156 -8.14 -7.64 26.85
CA GLY A 156 -9.38 -8.31 26.47
C GLY A 156 -10.15 -8.80 27.70
N CYS A 157 -11.21 -9.56 27.47
CA CYS A 157 -12.01 -10.11 28.57
C CYS A 157 -11.41 -11.41 29.11
N SER A 158 -11.92 -11.81 30.27
CA SER A 158 -11.66 -13.10 30.94
C SER A 158 -12.96 -13.90 31.06
N VAL A 159 -12.86 -15.21 30.99
CA VAL A 159 -13.96 -16.15 31.25
C VAL A 159 -13.50 -17.11 32.35
N ASP A 160 -14.30 -17.25 33.38
CA ASP A 160 -13.98 -18.05 34.57
C ASP A 160 -12.59 -17.71 35.18
N GLY A 161 -12.26 -16.42 35.21
CA GLY A 161 -10.99 -15.92 35.73
C GLY A 161 -9.78 -16.15 34.80
N LYS A 162 -9.96 -16.75 33.60
CA LYS A 162 -8.90 -16.97 32.64
C LYS A 162 -8.99 -15.93 31.52
N PRO A 163 -7.91 -15.18 31.24
CA PRO A 163 -7.90 -14.23 30.14
C PRO A 163 -8.05 -14.97 28.79
N LEU A 164 -8.85 -14.40 27.89
CA LEU A 164 -9.00 -14.89 26.51
C LEU A 164 -7.94 -14.27 25.56
N TRP A 165 -7.03 -13.49 26.10
CA TRP A 165 -5.98 -12.80 25.39
C TRP A 165 -4.59 -13.17 25.92
N ARG A 166 -3.57 -12.95 25.11
CA ARG A 166 -2.15 -13.11 25.50
C ARG A 166 -1.38 -11.82 25.22
N PRO A 167 -0.26 -11.54 25.93
CA PRO A 167 0.65 -10.46 25.57
C PRO A 167 1.13 -10.61 24.12
N TYR A 168 1.11 -9.51 23.37
CA TYR A 168 1.55 -9.53 21.96
C TYR A 168 2.96 -10.08 21.80
N LYS A 169 3.87 -9.74 22.70
CA LYS A 169 5.25 -10.21 22.69
C LYS A 169 5.37 -11.74 22.67
N GLU A 170 4.52 -12.45 23.40
CA GLU A 170 4.48 -13.92 23.39
C GLU A 170 3.99 -14.46 22.06
N ILE A 171 2.93 -13.86 21.51
CA ILE A 171 2.41 -14.20 20.17
C ILE A 171 3.48 -13.95 19.13
N TRP A 172 4.16 -12.78 19.20
CA TRP A 172 5.22 -12.41 18.28
C TRP A 172 6.38 -13.42 18.31
N ALA A 173 6.86 -13.79 19.49
CA ALA A 173 7.93 -14.76 19.65
C ALA A 173 7.57 -16.14 19.06
N GLU A 174 6.33 -16.59 19.28
CA GLU A 174 5.82 -17.86 18.75
C GLU A 174 5.66 -17.85 17.22
N ARG A 175 5.15 -16.73 16.67
CA ARG A 175 4.75 -16.63 15.26
C ARG A 175 5.81 -16.06 14.33
N LEU A 176 6.89 -15.48 14.87
CA LEU A 176 7.91 -14.76 14.10
C LEU A 176 8.44 -15.55 12.90
N ALA A 177 8.82 -16.83 13.12
CA ALA A 177 9.36 -17.65 12.06
C ALA A 177 8.37 -17.87 10.90
N ASP A 178 7.10 -18.05 11.20
CA ASP A 178 6.04 -18.22 10.19
C ASP A 178 5.74 -16.90 9.46
N TRP A 179 5.72 -15.78 10.20
CA TRP A 179 5.55 -14.47 9.60
C TRP A 179 6.70 -14.09 8.67
N MET A 180 7.94 -14.43 9.04
CA MET A 180 9.10 -14.21 8.17
C MET A 180 9.06 -15.06 6.90
N LYS A 181 8.58 -16.32 6.97
CA LYS A 181 8.31 -17.13 5.76
C LYS A 181 7.21 -16.48 4.89
N GLY A 182 6.16 -15.91 5.52
CA GLY A 182 5.11 -15.19 4.84
C GLY A 182 5.62 -13.92 4.15
N LYS A 183 6.54 -13.18 4.79
CA LYS A 183 7.22 -12.01 4.26
C LYS A 183 7.92 -12.31 2.92
N ALA A 184 8.71 -13.36 2.86
CA ALA A 184 9.40 -13.76 1.64
C ALA A 184 8.43 -13.99 0.46
N LYS A 185 7.25 -14.57 0.72
CA LYS A 185 6.19 -14.76 -0.29
C LYS A 185 5.58 -13.45 -0.76
N VAL A 186 5.33 -12.50 0.14
CA VAL A 186 4.79 -11.17 -0.19
C VAL A 186 5.79 -10.38 -1.02
N THR A 187 7.07 -10.39 -0.63
CA THR A 187 8.15 -9.71 -1.36
C THR A 187 8.30 -10.29 -2.78
N ALA A 188 8.28 -11.63 -2.92
CA ALA A 188 8.35 -12.28 -4.23
C ALA A 188 7.13 -11.95 -5.12
N LYS A 189 5.93 -11.85 -4.54
CA LYS A 189 4.72 -11.45 -5.27
C LYS A 189 4.79 -10.00 -5.74
N ARG A 190 5.26 -9.07 -4.88
CA ARG A 190 5.44 -7.65 -5.23
C ARG A 190 6.45 -7.49 -6.36
N ALA A 191 7.63 -8.11 -6.23
CA ALA A 191 8.64 -8.06 -7.27
C ALA A 191 8.14 -8.59 -8.64
N ARG A 192 7.21 -9.57 -8.63
CA ARG A 192 6.55 -10.05 -9.85
C ARG A 192 5.58 -9.02 -10.40
N ASN A 193 4.77 -8.39 -9.55
CA ASN A 193 3.84 -7.35 -9.98
C ASN A 193 4.57 -6.13 -10.56
N ASP A 194 5.72 -5.73 -9.96
CA ASP A 194 6.52 -4.60 -10.45
C ASP A 194 7.05 -4.82 -11.86
N ILE A 195 7.52 -6.05 -12.17
CA ILE A 195 7.99 -6.36 -13.53
C ILE A 195 6.82 -6.47 -14.51
N ASP A 196 5.68 -7.03 -14.11
CA ASP A 196 4.49 -7.12 -14.97
C ASP A 196 3.96 -5.72 -15.31
N ASP A 197 3.92 -4.79 -14.34
CA ASP A 197 3.55 -3.38 -14.56
C ASP A 197 4.55 -2.65 -15.47
N LEU A 198 5.86 -2.84 -15.27
CA LEU A 198 6.87 -2.23 -16.12
C LEU A 198 6.79 -2.75 -17.55
N GLU A 199 6.61 -4.06 -17.75
CA GLU A 199 6.44 -4.68 -19.06
C GLU A 199 5.20 -4.11 -19.79
N GLU A 200 4.06 -3.99 -19.10
CA GLU A 200 2.85 -3.39 -19.66
C GLU A 200 3.08 -1.94 -20.10
N LYS A 201 3.76 -1.13 -19.28
CA LYS A 201 4.11 0.25 -19.61
C LYS A 201 5.02 0.34 -20.82
N ILE A 202 5.98 -0.59 -21.01
CA ILE A 202 6.82 -0.67 -22.19
C ILE A 202 5.99 -1.04 -23.42
N LEU A 203 5.18 -2.10 -23.35
CA LEU A 203 4.36 -2.60 -24.48
C LEU A 203 3.29 -1.59 -24.93
N THR A 204 2.86 -0.70 -24.05
CA THR A 204 1.91 0.38 -24.36
C THR A 204 2.60 1.69 -24.77
N GLY A 205 3.92 1.78 -24.64
CA GLY A 205 4.69 2.99 -24.95
C GLY A 205 4.55 4.11 -23.92
N GLN A 206 4.08 3.80 -22.72
CA GLN A 206 3.93 4.75 -21.62
C GLN A 206 5.27 5.11 -20.97
N VAL A 207 6.30 4.29 -21.18
CA VAL A 207 7.65 4.53 -20.66
C VAL A 207 8.70 4.28 -21.73
N THR A 208 9.71 5.14 -21.77
CA THR A 208 10.87 5.03 -22.66
C THR A 208 12.07 4.44 -21.92
N ILE A 209 13.04 3.90 -22.65
CA ILE A 209 14.29 3.39 -22.05
C ILE A 209 15.03 4.50 -21.29
N ASN A 210 15.03 5.74 -21.77
CA ASN A 210 15.68 6.85 -21.08
C ASN A 210 15.00 7.16 -19.74
N GLN A 211 13.68 7.15 -19.69
CA GLN A 211 12.94 7.32 -18.43
C GLN A 211 13.27 6.21 -17.43
N ILE A 212 13.38 4.95 -17.90
CA ILE A 212 13.78 3.83 -17.04
C ILE A 212 15.19 4.05 -16.49
N LEU A 213 16.16 4.42 -17.36
CA LEU A 213 17.55 4.58 -16.96
C LEU A 213 17.78 5.77 -16.01
N LEU A 214 16.90 6.78 -16.04
CA LEU A 214 16.98 7.99 -15.21
C LEU A 214 16.13 7.91 -13.92
N THR A 215 15.31 6.86 -13.75
CA THR A 215 14.43 6.70 -12.59
C THR A 215 14.89 5.51 -11.76
N ASP A 216 15.48 5.72 -10.59
CA ASP A 216 16.09 4.68 -9.76
C ASP A 216 15.17 3.49 -9.49
N SER A 217 13.89 3.73 -9.20
CA SER A 217 12.92 2.67 -8.93
C SER A 217 12.65 1.81 -10.17
N LEU A 218 12.49 2.41 -11.33
CA LEU A 218 12.30 1.70 -12.60
C LEU A 218 13.57 0.98 -13.03
N TYR A 219 14.73 1.64 -12.86
CA TYR A 219 16.04 1.04 -13.16
C TYR A 219 16.29 -0.22 -12.35
N ALA A 220 15.95 -0.21 -11.05
CA ALA A 220 16.12 -1.39 -10.19
C ALA A 220 15.30 -2.60 -10.68
N VAL A 221 14.07 -2.38 -11.16
CA VAL A 221 13.23 -3.44 -11.74
C VAL A 221 13.79 -3.89 -13.09
N TYR A 222 14.15 -2.95 -13.97
CA TYR A 222 14.73 -3.21 -15.29
C TYR A 222 16.03 -4.02 -15.19
N ALA A 223 16.99 -3.59 -14.35
CA ALA A 223 18.29 -4.23 -14.24
C ALA A 223 18.19 -5.71 -13.81
N ARG A 224 17.24 -6.02 -12.92
CA ARG A 224 16.96 -7.40 -12.47
C ARG A 224 16.27 -8.26 -13.55
N ASN A 225 15.55 -7.63 -14.48
CA ASN A 225 14.69 -8.28 -15.46
C ASN A 225 15.02 -7.83 -16.91
N LYS A 226 16.28 -7.47 -17.16
CA LYS A 226 16.75 -6.81 -18.39
C LYS A 226 16.24 -7.50 -19.64
N ARG A 227 16.42 -8.82 -19.76
CA ARG A 227 16.01 -9.59 -20.94
C ARG A 227 14.51 -9.44 -21.23
N ARG A 228 13.67 -9.56 -20.22
CA ARG A 228 12.20 -9.44 -20.35
C ARG A 228 11.78 -8.04 -20.81
N CYS A 229 12.42 -7.01 -20.27
CA CYS A 229 12.17 -5.62 -20.68
C CYS A 229 12.68 -5.34 -22.10
N ASP A 230 13.86 -5.85 -22.47
CA ASP A 230 14.41 -5.70 -23.84
C ASP A 230 13.51 -6.40 -24.88
N ASP A 231 12.98 -7.58 -24.57
CA ASP A 231 12.01 -8.31 -25.40
C ASP A 231 10.71 -7.49 -25.57
N ALA A 232 10.22 -6.86 -24.49
CA ALA A 232 9.06 -5.97 -24.53
C ALA A 232 9.30 -4.72 -25.41
N PHE A 233 10.47 -4.07 -25.29
CA PHE A 233 10.86 -2.95 -26.16
C PHE A 233 10.94 -3.36 -27.63
N SER A 234 11.52 -4.52 -27.92
CA SER A 234 11.59 -5.07 -29.27
C SER A 234 10.20 -5.30 -29.85
N THR A 235 9.30 -5.89 -29.07
CA THR A 235 7.90 -6.13 -29.43
C THR A 235 7.14 -4.82 -29.69
N TYR A 236 7.29 -3.83 -28.81
CA TYR A 236 6.69 -2.50 -28.98
C TYR A 236 7.19 -1.83 -30.27
N THR A 237 8.50 -1.86 -30.51
CA THR A 237 9.11 -1.27 -31.70
C THR A 237 8.62 -1.94 -32.98
N ALA A 238 8.57 -3.28 -33.02
CA ALA A 238 8.04 -4.03 -34.15
C ALA A 238 6.58 -3.66 -34.44
N ARG A 239 5.74 -3.55 -33.39
CA ARG A 239 4.34 -3.12 -33.52
C ARG A 239 4.21 -1.70 -34.04
N LYS A 240 5.06 -0.77 -33.58
CA LYS A 240 5.08 0.61 -34.06
C LYS A 240 5.46 0.67 -35.55
N ILE A 241 6.49 -0.08 -35.97
CA ILE A 241 6.91 -0.17 -37.38
C ILE A 241 5.75 -0.72 -38.22
N ALA A 242 5.12 -1.83 -37.81
CA ALA A 242 4.02 -2.41 -38.57
C ALA A 242 2.85 -1.43 -38.77
N ARG A 243 2.48 -0.66 -37.73
CA ARG A 243 1.46 0.39 -37.85
C ARG A 243 1.88 1.51 -38.81
N THR A 244 3.12 1.93 -38.73
CA THR A 244 3.65 2.95 -39.67
C THR A 244 3.61 2.47 -41.11
N VAL A 245 4.04 1.23 -41.37
CA VAL A 245 3.98 0.62 -42.73
C VAL A 245 2.53 0.56 -43.20
N GLN A 246 1.59 0.10 -42.37
CA GLN A 246 0.16 0.07 -42.69
C GLN A 246 -0.38 1.47 -43.05
N ALA A 247 -0.03 2.49 -42.23
CA ALA A 247 -0.46 3.87 -42.49
C ALA A 247 0.17 4.43 -43.80
N MET A 248 1.37 4.01 -44.15
CA MET A 248 1.99 4.35 -45.45
C MET A 248 1.26 3.69 -46.62
N GLU A 249 0.91 2.41 -46.49
CA GLU A 249 0.18 1.65 -47.51
C GLU A 249 -1.25 2.19 -47.71
N SER A 250 -1.91 2.63 -46.65
CA SER A 250 -3.24 3.29 -46.72
C SER A 250 -3.19 4.74 -47.21
N GLY A 251 -2.01 5.33 -47.35
CA GLY A 251 -1.82 6.74 -47.74
C GLY A 251 -2.07 7.74 -46.61
N GLU A 252 -2.33 7.27 -45.37
CA GLU A 252 -2.52 8.11 -44.22
C GLU A 252 -1.23 8.77 -43.73
N PHE A 253 -0.07 8.18 -44.09
CA PHE A 253 1.24 8.68 -43.67
C PHE A 253 2.24 8.62 -44.85
N ARG A 254 2.99 9.70 -45.05
CA ARG A 254 4.09 9.75 -46.03
C ARG A 254 5.43 9.93 -45.32
N LEU A 255 6.34 8.97 -45.52
CA LEU A 255 7.71 9.05 -45.01
C LEU A 255 8.62 9.63 -46.07
N THR A 256 9.27 10.76 -45.81
CA THR A 256 10.35 11.27 -46.64
C THR A 256 11.69 10.81 -46.10
N VAL A 257 12.44 10.03 -46.87
CA VAL A 257 13.74 9.50 -46.46
C VAL A 257 14.83 10.28 -47.14
N TYR A 258 15.72 10.90 -46.35
CA TYR A 258 16.90 11.62 -46.87
C TYR A 258 18.14 10.73 -46.74
N TYR A 259 18.81 10.47 -47.83
CA TYR A 259 20.09 9.78 -47.84
C TYR A 259 21.23 10.79 -47.87
N ILE A 260 22.03 10.85 -46.81
CA ILE A 260 23.17 11.75 -46.71
C ILE A 260 24.44 10.92 -46.93
N THR A 261 25.05 11.05 -48.11
CA THR A 261 26.27 10.36 -48.47
C THR A 261 27.48 11.30 -48.47
N GLY A 262 28.68 10.76 -48.31
CA GLY A 262 29.93 11.54 -48.35
C GLY A 262 31.06 10.78 -47.65
N LYS A 263 32.29 11.25 -47.85
CA LYS A 263 33.48 10.68 -47.22
C LYS A 263 33.41 10.80 -45.67
N SER A 264 34.18 9.99 -44.96
CA SER A 264 34.34 10.13 -43.53
C SER A 264 34.82 11.54 -43.18
N HIS A 265 34.36 12.10 -42.08
CA HIS A 265 34.63 13.49 -41.63
C HIS A 265 34.10 14.61 -42.55
N ALA A 266 33.22 14.36 -43.51
CA ALA A 266 32.61 15.37 -44.35
C ALA A 266 31.48 16.19 -43.71
N GLY A 267 31.35 16.19 -42.37
CA GLY A 267 30.35 16.96 -41.62
C GLY A 267 28.90 16.43 -41.72
N LYS A 268 28.74 15.15 -42.10
CA LYS A 268 27.37 14.55 -42.22
C LYS A 268 26.53 14.68 -40.96
N SER A 269 27.11 14.41 -39.83
CA SER A 269 26.39 14.53 -38.53
C SER A 269 25.96 15.97 -38.25
N TRP A 270 26.84 16.95 -38.49
CA TRP A 270 26.53 18.36 -38.34
C TRP A 270 25.37 18.78 -39.26
N PHE A 271 25.40 18.33 -40.52
CA PHE A 271 24.30 18.60 -41.45
C PHE A 271 23.00 17.96 -41.03
N THR A 272 23.03 16.71 -40.56
CA THR A 272 21.85 16.00 -40.05
C THR A 272 21.22 16.74 -38.86
N ASP A 273 22.04 17.18 -37.90
CA ASP A 273 21.55 17.93 -36.73
C ASP A 273 20.88 19.24 -37.15
N ARG A 274 21.49 20.01 -38.08
CA ARG A 274 20.92 21.23 -38.64
C ARG A 274 19.62 20.99 -39.40
N LEU A 275 19.54 19.91 -40.17
CA LEU A 275 18.32 19.52 -40.88
C LEU A 275 17.20 19.19 -39.94
N VAL A 276 17.47 18.42 -38.88
CA VAL A 276 16.50 18.04 -37.85
C VAL A 276 15.99 19.30 -37.09
N GLU A 277 16.90 20.23 -36.73
CA GLU A 277 16.51 21.50 -36.09
C GLU A 277 15.58 22.33 -36.98
N ARG A 278 15.87 22.38 -38.26
CA ARG A 278 15.06 23.12 -39.25
C ARG A 278 13.68 22.50 -39.44
N LEU A 279 13.61 21.16 -39.59
CA LEU A 279 12.35 20.43 -39.76
C LEU A 279 11.46 20.60 -38.52
N LYS A 280 12.04 20.55 -37.30
CA LYS A 280 11.30 20.83 -36.06
C LYS A 280 10.74 22.23 -36.00
N LYS A 281 11.45 23.25 -36.51
CA LYS A 281 10.96 24.64 -36.54
C LYS A 281 9.84 24.84 -37.59
N GLU A 282 9.83 24.04 -38.65
CA GLU A 282 8.81 24.06 -39.68
C GLU A 282 7.59 23.18 -39.34
N GLY A 283 7.58 22.53 -38.17
CA GLY A 283 6.48 21.70 -37.70
C GLY A 283 6.39 20.33 -38.35
N LEU A 284 7.50 19.84 -38.89
CA LEU A 284 7.65 18.55 -39.57
C LEU A 284 8.38 17.53 -38.69
#